data_c623a277ae02f54b14372007f2ef22eb
#
_entry.id   c623a277ae02f54b14372007f2ef22eb
#
_cell.length_a   1.000
_cell.length_b   1.000
_cell.length_c   1.000
_cell.angle_alpha   90.00
_cell.angle_beta   90.00
_cell.angle_gamma   90.00
#
_symmetry.space_group_name_H-M   'P 1'
#
loop_
_entity.id
_entity.type
_entity.pdbx_description
1 polymer ?
#
loop_
_entity_poly.entity_id
_entity_poly.type
_entity_poly.pdbx_seq_one_letter_code
_entity_poly.pdbx_strand_id
1 'polypeptide(L)'
;MPNLLLTMWDTIKSSNIGILVAAGLGMFAIIGGLSMLSYHYTLSGIKSRTVGDGQHGTARWATDKEIRQTYAHVPFKVRDWRKGVNLPAEQGLVLGCKGKKGELTALVDSDDIHCLMIAASGAGKTAFFLYPNLEYACASGMSFLALDTKGDLARNYGSIAKKYYGYKHISVIDLRNPTRSDGNNLLTLINRYMDIARKQPDNLAARAKAEKYAKILAKSIVSPEGNSDRGQNAFFYDAAEGLLSSTILLLAEFLPPDEEHPEERRHIVSVFKLVQDLLEPARGARGRSRFQLLMDKLPSEHKARWLAGAALNSSEQAMASVMSTVLSRLNSFLDSELEQILCFDSAIDAEMFAAEKSAIFLILPEEDQTKNFMAGLMIQNLSRELFAVADENGGKLKNRVILFCDELGTMPPFDILPLFSAGRSRRLTLVPIIQSLAQLEKNYGKEGASILMDNCQDVICGGFAPNSEAADTFSKALGSRTVLSGSVSRGKNDPSQSLQMMERPLLTADELKSIPKGSFIVQKTGCHPMRTRLRLFLEWGITFEEEYRVEEQAARRVYYADQNALTRAIVRKYPPKLPEQKTTRSVKGEGQLHDAPVQEMVVAEDIDYDRMPHKRTPYNLPRQEVDR
;
A
#
# COMPACT_ATOMS: atom_id res chain seq x y z
N MET A 1 88.21 8.23 -12.85
CA MET A 1 87.39 7.18 -12.20
C MET A 1 88.18 6.04 -11.54
N PRO A 2 89.39 5.59 -12.00
CA PRO A 2 90.09 4.49 -11.30
C PRO A 2 90.53 4.82 -9.86
N ASN A 3 90.92 6.05 -9.60
CA ASN A 3 91.40 6.47 -8.28
C ASN A 3 90.31 6.55 -7.20
N LEU A 4 89.05 6.81 -7.60
CA LEU A 4 87.94 6.89 -6.65
C LEU A 4 87.48 5.49 -6.19
N LEU A 5 87.58 4.49 -7.06
CA LEU A 5 87.30 3.08 -6.71
C LEU A 5 88.39 2.47 -5.82
N LEU A 6 89.71 2.86 -6.01
CA LEU A 6 90.82 2.43 -5.17
C LEU A 6 90.72 3.02 -3.77
N THR A 7 90.42 4.32 -3.65
CA THR A 7 90.23 4.97 -2.34
C THR A 7 89.02 4.45 -1.59
N MET A 8 87.90 4.13 -2.31
CA MET A 8 86.76 3.45 -1.70
C MET A 8 87.15 2.05 -1.19
N TRP A 9 87.93 1.29 -1.95
CA TRP A 9 88.37 -0.05 -1.58
C TRP A 9 89.31 -0.08 -0.35
N ASP A 10 90.16 0.90 -0.22
CA ASP A 10 91.05 1.06 0.95
C ASP A 10 90.29 1.54 2.18
N THR A 11 89.26 2.39 1.99
CA THR A 11 88.35 2.81 3.06
C THR A 11 87.52 1.65 3.60
N ILE A 12 87.10 0.76 2.70
CA ILE A 12 86.33 -0.47 3.06
C ILE A 12 87.19 -1.45 3.87
N LYS A 13 88.48 -1.60 3.50
CA LYS A 13 89.44 -2.48 4.21
C LYS A 13 89.82 -2.01 5.63
N SER A 14 89.81 -0.71 5.87
CA SER A 14 90.10 -0.10 7.14
C SER A 14 88.92 0.09 8.09
N SER A 15 87.72 -0.15 7.59
CA SER A 15 86.48 0.08 8.34
C SER A 15 86.07 -1.13 9.18
N ASN A 16 85.65 -0.88 10.40
CA ASN A 16 85.14 -1.90 11.31
C ASN A 16 83.94 -2.59 10.65
N ILE A 17 83.94 -3.91 10.60
CA ILE A 17 82.87 -4.73 9.98
C ILE A 17 81.48 -4.25 10.41
N GLY A 18 81.32 -3.77 11.65
CA GLY A 18 80.09 -3.20 12.18
C GLY A 18 79.59 -1.96 11.44
N ILE A 19 80.47 -1.08 10.99
CA ILE A 19 80.12 0.14 10.24
C ILE A 19 79.68 -0.22 8.81
N LEU A 20 80.35 -1.21 8.20
CA LEU A 20 79.95 -1.71 6.86
C LEU A 20 78.56 -2.38 6.86
N VAL A 21 78.32 -3.16 7.91
CA VAL A 21 76.99 -3.79 8.09
C VAL A 21 75.92 -2.73 8.36
N ALA A 22 76.17 -1.73 9.18
CA ALA A 22 75.27 -0.63 9.47
C ALA A 22 75.00 0.23 8.22
N ALA A 23 76.03 0.53 7.41
CA ALA A 23 75.89 1.24 6.14
C ALA A 23 75.11 0.42 5.12
N GLY A 24 75.32 -0.89 5.04
CA GLY A 24 74.55 -1.81 4.18
C GLY A 24 73.06 -1.88 4.58
N LEU A 25 72.77 -1.99 5.86
CA LEU A 25 71.41 -1.97 6.40
C LEU A 25 70.72 -0.61 6.16
N GLY A 26 71.48 0.49 6.35
CA GLY A 26 71.01 1.85 6.07
C GLY A 26 70.63 2.03 4.58
N MET A 27 71.53 1.54 3.69
CA MET A 27 71.28 1.59 2.26
C MET A 27 70.06 0.70 1.85
N PHE A 28 69.94 -0.48 2.44
CA PHE A 28 68.78 -1.37 2.25
C PHE A 28 67.49 -0.72 2.75
N ALA A 29 67.49 -0.05 3.88
CA ALA A 29 66.33 0.70 4.40
C ALA A 29 65.99 1.89 3.51
N ILE A 30 66.94 2.61 2.97
CA ILE A 30 66.73 3.72 2.02
C ILE A 30 66.16 3.18 0.71
N ILE A 31 66.71 2.12 0.15
CA ILE A 31 66.22 1.51 -1.09
C ILE A 31 64.84 0.92 -0.87
N GLY A 32 64.59 0.26 0.26
CA GLY A 32 63.26 -0.24 0.64
C GLY A 32 62.24 0.89 0.82
N GLY A 33 62.64 1.97 1.51
CA GLY A 33 61.82 3.16 1.68
C GLY A 33 61.50 3.86 0.36
N LEU A 34 62.49 4.03 -0.53
CA LEU A 34 62.31 4.58 -1.87
C LEU A 34 61.45 3.65 -2.75
N SER A 35 61.61 2.34 -2.63
CA SER A 35 60.77 1.36 -3.32
C SER A 35 59.30 1.41 -2.82
N MET A 36 59.12 1.54 -1.51
CA MET A 36 57.81 1.68 -0.89
C MET A 36 57.14 3.01 -1.26
N LEU A 37 57.89 4.11 -1.32
CA LEU A 37 57.44 5.40 -1.84
C LEU A 37 57.12 5.32 -3.33
N SER A 38 57.95 4.67 -4.13
CA SER A 38 57.71 4.44 -5.56
C SER A 38 56.48 3.58 -5.78
N TYR A 39 56.27 2.54 -4.95
CA TYR A 39 55.03 1.73 -4.99
C TYR A 39 53.79 2.55 -4.63
N HIS A 40 53.90 3.46 -3.68
CA HIS A 40 52.79 4.36 -3.31
C HIS A 40 52.44 5.36 -4.43
N TYR A 41 53.40 5.70 -5.29
CA TYR A 41 53.22 6.56 -6.46
C TYR A 41 53.05 5.78 -7.78
N THR A 42 53.05 4.43 -7.75
CA THR A 42 52.80 3.62 -8.94
C THR A 42 51.30 3.48 -9.19
N LEU A 43 50.92 3.25 -10.45
CA LEU A 43 49.52 3.09 -10.90
C LEU A 43 48.71 2.07 -10.08
N SER A 44 49.33 1.04 -9.52
CA SER A 44 48.68 0.05 -8.68
C SER A 44 48.29 0.60 -7.29
N GLY A 45 49.01 1.59 -6.73
CA GLY A 45 48.67 2.26 -5.48
C GLY A 45 47.71 3.45 -5.64
N ILE A 46 47.62 4.00 -6.83
CA ILE A 46 46.79 5.18 -7.14
C ILE A 46 45.34 4.79 -7.50
N LYS A 47 45.16 3.54 -7.88
CA LYS A 47 43.86 3.00 -8.28
C LYS A 47 42.80 3.25 -7.19
N SER A 48 41.82 4.07 -7.51
CA SER A 48 40.70 4.46 -6.64
C SER A 48 40.96 5.47 -5.51
N ARG A 49 42.14 6.09 -5.43
CA ARG A 49 42.36 7.16 -4.46
C ARG A 49 41.64 8.43 -4.89
N THR A 50 40.75 8.94 -4.02
CA THR A 50 40.11 10.26 -4.21
C THR A 50 41.17 11.35 -4.02
N VAL A 51 41.25 12.31 -4.93
CA VAL A 51 42.22 13.40 -4.91
C VAL A 51 41.60 14.72 -5.35
N GLY A 52 42.22 15.82 -4.97
CA GLY A 52 41.78 17.17 -5.28
C GLY A 52 40.54 17.60 -4.52
N ASP A 53 40.07 18.82 -4.81
CA ASP A 53 38.92 19.44 -4.14
C ASP A 53 37.59 19.09 -4.84
N GLY A 54 37.48 17.94 -5.50
CA GLY A 54 36.26 17.45 -6.10
C GLY A 54 35.93 18.07 -7.47
N GLN A 55 36.93 18.42 -8.28
CA GLN A 55 36.76 19.02 -9.61
C GLN A 55 35.84 18.21 -10.55
N HIS A 56 35.84 16.88 -10.41
CA HIS A 56 35.01 15.95 -11.19
C HIS A 56 33.97 15.22 -10.33
N GLY A 57 33.66 15.75 -9.14
CA GLY A 57 32.66 15.20 -8.25
C GLY A 57 33.19 14.97 -6.82
N THR A 58 32.27 15.07 -5.86
CA THR A 58 32.54 15.00 -4.41
C THR A 58 31.84 13.83 -3.71
N ALA A 59 31.27 12.90 -4.47
CA ALA A 59 30.56 11.77 -3.91
C ALA A 59 31.48 10.92 -3.01
N ARG A 60 30.99 10.59 -1.83
CA ARG A 60 31.69 9.77 -0.84
C ARG A 60 30.73 8.95 0.00
N TRP A 61 31.23 7.97 0.67
CA TRP A 61 30.48 7.23 1.67
C TRP A 61 30.25 8.05 2.94
N ALA A 62 29.12 7.80 3.60
CA ALA A 62 28.87 8.31 4.94
C ALA A 62 29.95 7.82 5.92
N THR A 63 30.42 8.71 6.78
CA THR A 63 31.32 8.38 7.87
C THR A 63 30.56 7.74 9.03
N ASP A 64 31.26 7.01 9.90
CA ASP A 64 30.64 6.44 11.10
C ASP A 64 29.98 7.48 12.02
N LYS A 65 30.48 8.71 12.01
CA LYS A 65 29.91 9.83 12.77
C LYS A 65 28.55 10.25 12.16
N GLU A 66 28.49 10.41 10.85
CA GLU A 66 27.26 10.75 10.13
C GLU A 66 26.22 9.65 10.28
N ILE A 67 26.60 8.37 10.15
CA ILE A 67 25.71 7.24 10.37
C ILE A 67 25.13 7.25 11.78
N ARG A 68 25.94 7.60 12.82
CA ARG A 68 25.45 7.71 14.18
C ARG A 68 24.51 8.89 14.42
N GLN A 69 24.64 9.94 13.65
CA GLN A 69 23.77 11.11 13.73
C GLN A 69 22.45 10.91 12.98
N THR A 70 22.48 10.11 11.90
CA THR A 70 21.32 9.91 11.01
C THR A 70 20.40 8.79 11.51
N TYR A 71 20.95 7.70 12.04
CA TYR A 71 20.19 6.49 12.40
C TYR A 71 20.25 6.22 13.91
N ALA A 72 19.12 5.85 14.48
CA ALA A 72 19.08 5.33 15.84
C ALA A 72 19.79 3.96 15.91
N HIS A 73 20.62 3.78 16.91
CA HIS A 73 21.39 2.55 17.13
C HIS A 73 20.69 1.70 18.18
N VAL A 74 19.92 0.71 17.75
CA VAL A 74 19.09 -0.13 18.62
C VAL A 74 19.69 -1.53 18.75
N PRO A 75 20.12 -1.97 19.97
CA PRO A 75 20.54 -3.35 20.19
C PRO A 75 19.41 -4.32 19.84
N PHE A 76 19.63 -5.22 18.87
CA PHE A 76 18.60 -6.13 18.37
C PHE A 76 18.59 -7.43 19.16
N LYS A 77 17.71 -7.51 20.16
CA LYS A 77 17.67 -8.60 21.14
C LYS A 77 16.33 -9.35 21.14
N VAL A 78 16.08 -10.14 20.10
CA VAL A 78 14.82 -10.87 19.90
C VAL A 78 14.40 -11.68 21.13
N ARG A 79 15.34 -12.39 21.79
CA ARG A 79 15.06 -13.21 22.95
C ARG A 79 14.53 -12.40 24.16
N ASP A 80 15.07 -11.18 24.35
CA ASP A 80 14.63 -10.28 25.41
C ASP A 80 13.29 -9.67 25.04
N TRP A 81 13.16 -9.20 23.79
CA TRP A 81 11.92 -8.61 23.27
C TRP A 81 10.71 -9.54 23.36
N ARG A 82 10.90 -10.81 22.99
CA ARG A 82 9.84 -11.84 23.09
C ARG A 82 9.45 -12.19 24.52
N LYS A 83 10.24 -11.76 25.51
CA LYS A 83 9.91 -11.82 26.95
C LYS A 83 9.31 -10.49 27.46
N GLY A 84 9.13 -9.51 26.61
CA GLY A 84 8.67 -8.17 26.98
C GLY A 84 9.71 -7.32 27.68
N VAL A 85 11.02 -7.66 27.55
CA VAL A 85 12.12 -6.97 28.22
C VAL A 85 12.87 -6.12 27.20
N ASN A 86 13.22 -4.88 27.59
CA ASN A 86 14.02 -3.95 26.78
C ASN A 86 13.46 -3.73 25.37
N LEU A 87 12.16 -3.62 25.24
CA LEU A 87 11.50 -3.33 23.95
C LEU A 87 12.01 -1.99 23.39
N PRO A 88 12.22 -1.88 22.07
CA PRO A 88 12.64 -0.65 21.44
C PRO A 88 11.58 0.45 21.57
N ALA A 89 11.99 1.62 22.02
CA ALA A 89 11.12 2.80 22.09
C ALA A 89 10.96 3.50 20.73
N GLU A 90 12.01 3.44 19.90
CA GLU A 90 12.04 4.10 18.60
C GLU A 90 11.25 3.30 17.56
N GLN A 91 10.26 3.93 16.97
CA GLN A 91 9.48 3.37 15.85
C GLN A 91 10.12 3.78 14.53
N GLY A 92 10.38 2.84 13.63
CA GLY A 92 11.03 3.13 12.35
C GLY A 92 11.40 1.88 11.55
N LEU A 93 12.25 2.06 10.54
CA LEU A 93 12.70 1.01 9.64
C LEU A 93 14.15 0.61 9.91
N VAL A 94 14.42 -0.67 9.96
CA VAL A 94 15.77 -1.22 10.02
C VAL A 94 16.38 -1.19 8.63
N LEU A 95 17.30 -0.27 8.40
CA LEU A 95 17.99 -0.08 7.12
C LEU A 95 19.42 -0.62 7.11
N GLY A 96 19.97 -0.94 8.26
CA GLY A 96 21.32 -1.46 8.36
C GLY A 96 21.59 -2.18 9.67
N CYS A 97 22.78 -2.74 9.80
CA CYS A 97 23.23 -3.27 11.07
C CYS A 97 24.75 -3.15 11.27
N LYS A 98 25.14 -3.13 12.52
CA LYS A 98 26.54 -3.23 13.00
C LYS A 98 26.67 -4.37 13.99
N GLY A 99 27.88 -4.83 14.22
CA GLY A 99 28.17 -5.88 15.20
C GLY A 99 28.38 -7.27 14.61
N LYS A 100 28.61 -8.24 15.50
CA LYS A 100 28.81 -9.66 15.18
C LYS A 100 27.58 -10.47 15.53
N LYS A 101 27.50 -11.71 15.04
CA LYS A 101 26.41 -12.64 15.37
C LYS A 101 26.26 -12.74 16.91
N GLY A 102 25.05 -12.50 17.41
CA GLY A 102 24.73 -12.49 18.84
C GLY A 102 24.78 -11.11 19.52
N GLU A 103 25.42 -10.11 18.91
CA GLU A 103 25.49 -8.73 19.39
C GLU A 103 25.24 -7.75 18.25
N LEU A 104 24.10 -7.90 17.57
CA LEU A 104 23.72 -7.04 16.47
C LEU A 104 23.05 -5.77 16.99
N THR A 105 23.43 -4.65 16.40
CA THR A 105 22.78 -3.35 16.57
C THR A 105 22.14 -2.95 15.26
N ALA A 106 20.84 -2.75 15.26
CA ALA A 106 20.11 -2.24 14.12
C ALA A 106 20.36 -0.75 13.94
N LEU A 107 20.50 -0.34 12.70
CA LEU A 107 20.48 1.06 12.29
C LEU A 107 19.07 1.37 11.83
N VAL A 108 18.34 2.11 12.65
CA VAL A 108 16.92 2.38 12.47
C VAL A 108 16.71 3.81 12.02
N ASP A 109 16.00 3.99 10.92
CA ASP A 109 15.48 5.30 10.55
C ASP A 109 14.14 5.53 11.24
N SER A 110 14.07 6.50 12.12
CA SER A 110 12.88 6.86 12.89
C SER A 110 12.13 8.06 12.33
N ASP A 111 12.58 8.65 11.24
CA ASP A 111 11.92 9.76 10.59
C ASP A 111 10.58 9.34 9.95
N ASP A 112 9.68 10.31 9.76
CA ASP A 112 8.42 10.08 9.05
C ASP A 112 8.66 10.14 7.53
N ILE A 113 9.16 9.06 6.94
CA ILE A 113 9.59 8.96 5.54
C ILE A 113 9.09 7.66 4.88
N HIS A 114 9.10 7.64 3.56
CA HIS A 114 8.90 6.43 2.77
C HIS A 114 10.24 5.82 2.36
N CYS A 115 10.28 4.50 2.21
CA CYS A 115 11.48 3.76 1.85
C CYS A 115 11.24 2.85 0.65
N LEU A 116 11.92 3.09 -0.45
CA LEU A 116 11.88 2.22 -1.63
C LEU A 116 12.97 1.15 -1.53
N MET A 117 12.57 -0.12 -1.61
CA MET A 117 13.52 -1.22 -1.72
C MET A 117 13.54 -1.79 -3.14
N ILE A 118 14.75 -1.83 -3.73
CA ILE A 118 14.96 -2.40 -5.06
C ILE A 118 15.97 -3.52 -4.99
N ALA A 119 15.52 -4.73 -5.33
CA ALA A 119 16.39 -5.90 -5.37
C ALA A 119 15.79 -6.98 -6.29
N ALA A 120 16.64 -7.59 -7.11
CA ALA A 120 16.24 -8.66 -8.02
C ALA A 120 15.60 -9.85 -7.27
N SER A 121 14.90 -10.71 -8.02
CA SER A 121 14.41 -11.98 -7.48
C SER A 121 15.57 -12.82 -6.94
N GLY A 122 15.37 -13.49 -5.81
CA GLY A 122 16.42 -14.29 -5.16
C GLY A 122 17.51 -13.50 -4.43
N ALA A 123 17.51 -12.16 -4.45
CA ALA A 123 18.44 -11.32 -3.69
C ALA A 123 18.26 -11.44 -2.16
N GLY A 124 17.14 -12.01 -1.72
CA GLY A 124 16.84 -12.28 -0.31
C GLY A 124 16.10 -11.14 0.40
N LYS A 125 15.28 -10.36 -0.34
CA LYS A 125 14.44 -9.27 0.20
C LYS A 125 13.71 -9.67 1.48
N THR A 126 13.00 -10.78 1.45
CA THR A 126 12.23 -11.28 2.59
C THR A 126 13.14 -11.66 3.76
N ALA A 127 14.21 -12.43 3.51
CA ALA A 127 15.05 -13.00 4.55
C ALA A 127 16.02 -12.00 5.23
N PHE A 128 16.49 -10.99 4.51
CA PHE A 128 17.44 -10.01 5.02
C PHE A 128 16.78 -8.70 5.44
N PHE A 129 15.66 -8.33 4.83
CA PHE A 129 15.00 -7.04 5.05
C PHE A 129 13.63 -7.17 5.72
N LEU A 130 12.68 -7.93 5.11
CA LEU A 130 11.30 -7.98 5.63
C LEU A 130 11.21 -8.63 7.01
N TYR A 131 11.76 -9.81 7.22
CA TYR A 131 11.67 -10.48 8.52
C TYR A 131 12.28 -9.66 9.66
N PRO A 132 13.48 -9.07 9.55
CA PRO A 132 13.99 -8.18 10.59
C PRO A 132 13.11 -6.95 10.84
N ASN A 133 12.52 -6.38 9.79
CA ASN A 133 11.62 -5.23 9.92
C ASN A 133 10.28 -5.61 10.54
N LEU A 134 9.72 -6.77 10.24
CA LEU A 134 8.50 -7.27 10.88
C LEU A 134 8.71 -7.56 12.37
N GLU A 135 9.84 -8.21 12.73
CA GLU A 135 10.19 -8.43 14.14
C GLU A 135 10.36 -7.09 14.87
N TYR A 136 11.02 -6.11 14.24
CA TYR A 136 11.19 -4.77 14.78
C TYR A 136 9.87 -4.02 14.91
N ALA A 137 9.01 -4.09 13.90
CA ALA A 137 7.67 -3.49 13.94
C ALA A 137 6.84 -4.05 15.10
N CYS A 138 6.88 -5.37 15.28
CA CYS A 138 6.21 -6.02 16.40
C CYS A 138 6.79 -5.56 17.75
N ALA A 139 8.11 -5.53 17.88
CA ALA A 139 8.78 -5.17 19.13
C ALA A 139 8.56 -3.71 19.53
N SER A 140 8.58 -2.78 18.56
CA SER A 140 8.36 -1.34 18.79
C SER A 140 6.87 -0.96 18.83
N GLY A 141 5.96 -1.92 18.66
CA GLY A 141 4.51 -1.74 18.79
C GLY A 141 3.86 -0.93 17.67
N MET A 142 4.45 -0.93 16.46
CA MET A 142 3.86 -0.29 15.28
C MET A 142 2.71 -1.11 14.72
N SER A 143 1.70 -0.48 14.13
CA SER A 143 0.73 -1.19 13.30
C SER A 143 1.31 -1.39 11.89
N PHE A 144 1.05 -2.54 11.29
CA PHE A 144 1.55 -2.79 9.95
C PHE A 144 0.58 -3.60 9.09
N LEU A 145 0.60 -3.30 7.79
CA LEU A 145 0.04 -4.15 6.74
C LEU A 145 1.19 -4.74 5.94
N ALA A 146 1.16 -6.04 5.70
CA ALA A 146 2.14 -6.73 4.88
C ALA A 146 1.46 -7.42 3.70
N LEU A 147 1.85 -7.02 2.47
CA LEU A 147 1.53 -7.80 1.28
C LEU A 147 2.39 -9.07 1.28
N ASP A 148 1.75 -10.19 1.01
CA ASP A 148 2.36 -11.51 1.13
C ASP A 148 1.96 -12.40 -0.05
N THR A 149 2.81 -12.47 -1.07
CA THR A 149 2.52 -13.28 -2.25
C THR A 149 2.64 -14.78 -1.99
N LYS A 150 3.36 -15.18 -0.94
CA LYS A 150 3.62 -16.60 -0.60
C LYS A 150 2.81 -17.13 0.58
N GLY A 151 2.24 -16.24 1.39
CA GLY A 151 1.61 -16.60 2.65
C GLY A 151 2.61 -16.87 3.79
N ASP A 152 3.90 -16.64 3.55
CA ASP A 152 4.96 -16.90 4.52
C ASP A 152 4.99 -15.87 5.64
N LEU A 153 4.68 -14.61 5.34
CA LEU A 153 4.69 -13.53 6.34
C LEU A 153 3.56 -13.73 7.36
N ALA A 154 2.34 -14.00 6.87
CA ALA A 154 1.20 -14.30 7.72
C ALA A 154 1.45 -15.52 8.60
N ARG A 155 1.89 -16.62 7.98
CA ARG A 155 2.16 -17.89 8.65
C ARG A 155 3.19 -17.75 9.75
N ASN A 156 4.29 -17.05 9.50
CA ASN A 156 5.42 -16.94 10.41
C ASN A 156 5.20 -15.85 11.48
N TYR A 157 4.62 -14.71 11.13
CA TYR A 157 4.54 -13.56 12.04
C TYR A 157 3.20 -13.37 12.74
N GLY A 158 2.12 -13.97 12.27
CA GLY A 158 0.84 -13.90 12.97
C GLY A 158 0.93 -14.44 14.39
N SER A 159 1.49 -15.65 14.58
CA SER A 159 1.68 -16.24 15.91
C SER A 159 2.69 -15.45 16.76
N ILE A 160 3.79 -14.98 16.18
CA ILE A 160 4.81 -14.20 16.89
C ILE A 160 4.22 -12.89 17.42
N ALA A 161 3.50 -12.13 16.59
CA ALA A 161 2.86 -10.88 16.96
C ALA A 161 1.88 -11.07 18.12
N LYS A 162 1.05 -12.11 18.05
CA LYS A 162 0.05 -12.44 19.08
C LYS A 162 0.69 -12.89 20.38
N LYS A 163 1.56 -13.92 20.31
CA LYS A 163 2.11 -14.62 21.46
C LYS A 163 3.11 -13.79 22.25
N TYR A 164 4.02 -13.11 21.57
CA TYR A 164 5.16 -12.43 22.20
C TYR A 164 4.99 -10.93 22.35
N TYR A 165 4.31 -10.30 21.40
CA TYR A 165 4.20 -8.83 21.37
C TYR A 165 2.80 -8.32 21.74
N GLY A 166 1.88 -9.23 22.06
CA GLY A 166 0.54 -8.89 22.56
C GLY A 166 -0.32 -8.12 21.55
N TYR A 167 -0.18 -8.43 20.24
CA TYR A 167 -1.11 -7.96 19.23
C TYR A 167 -2.45 -8.67 19.42
N LYS A 168 -3.46 -7.91 19.80
CA LYS A 168 -4.82 -8.45 19.97
C LYS A 168 -5.53 -8.58 18.62
N HIS A 169 -5.21 -7.69 17.70
CA HIS A 169 -5.85 -7.54 16.41
C HIS A 169 -4.91 -7.99 15.31
N ILE A 170 -5.17 -9.16 14.76
CA ILE A 170 -4.48 -9.73 13.61
C ILE A 170 -5.54 -10.13 12.61
N SER A 171 -5.41 -9.66 11.39
CA SER A 171 -6.28 -10.01 10.27
C SER A 171 -5.46 -10.60 9.14
N VAL A 172 -5.90 -11.74 8.64
CA VAL A 172 -5.34 -12.39 7.46
C VAL A 172 -6.40 -12.42 6.37
N ILE A 173 -6.19 -11.63 5.33
CA ILE A 173 -7.06 -11.58 4.15
C ILE A 173 -6.38 -12.40 3.07
N ASP A 174 -6.87 -13.61 2.85
CA ASP A 174 -6.29 -14.53 1.87
C ASP A 174 -7.14 -14.60 0.59
N LEU A 175 -6.70 -13.89 -0.45
CA LEU A 175 -7.36 -13.88 -1.76
C LEU A 175 -7.14 -15.18 -2.55
N ARG A 176 -6.22 -16.05 -2.13
CA ARG A 176 -6.02 -17.39 -2.72
C ARG A 176 -6.98 -18.41 -2.16
N ASN A 177 -7.26 -18.32 -0.85
CA ASN A 177 -8.09 -19.26 -0.11
C ASN A 177 -9.15 -18.50 0.71
N PRO A 178 -10.17 -17.93 0.08
CA PRO A 178 -11.14 -17.08 0.75
C PRO A 178 -11.90 -17.73 1.91
N THR A 179 -12.02 -19.07 1.92
CA THR A 179 -12.60 -19.83 3.05
C THR A 179 -11.69 -19.90 4.27
N ARG A 180 -10.40 -19.55 4.10
CA ARG A 180 -9.40 -19.42 5.19
C ARG A 180 -8.99 -17.97 5.41
N SER A 181 -9.89 -17.05 5.13
CA SER A 181 -9.68 -15.62 5.25
C SER A 181 -10.57 -15.03 6.32
N ASP A 182 -10.07 -14.02 7.01
CA ASP A 182 -10.92 -13.13 7.78
C ASP A 182 -11.81 -12.31 6.84
N GLY A 183 -12.93 -11.83 7.38
CA GLY A 183 -13.81 -10.91 6.65
C GLY A 183 -13.16 -9.54 6.46
N ASN A 184 -13.53 -8.88 5.37
CA ASN A 184 -13.20 -7.47 5.10
C ASN A 184 -14.37 -6.77 4.43
N ASN A 185 -15.41 -6.50 5.20
CA ASN A 185 -16.54 -5.70 4.74
C ASN A 185 -16.11 -4.23 4.61
N LEU A 186 -16.05 -3.74 3.39
CA LEU A 186 -15.67 -2.35 3.08
C LEU A 186 -16.61 -1.31 3.71
N LEU A 187 -17.81 -1.73 4.15
CA LEU A 187 -18.80 -0.87 4.78
C LEU A 187 -18.71 -0.85 6.31
N THR A 188 -17.76 -1.56 6.93
CA THR A 188 -17.70 -1.72 8.41
C THR A 188 -17.78 -0.39 9.16
N LEU A 189 -16.95 0.61 8.80
CA LEU A 189 -16.98 1.92 9.44
C LEU A 189 -18.28 2.68 9.16
N ILE A 190 -18.78 2.60 7.95
CA ILE A 190 -20.02 3.26 7.52
C ILE A 190 -21.19 2.72 8.35
N ASN A 191 -21.31 1.41 8.44
CA ASN A 191 -22.35 0.71 9.20
C ASN A 191 -22.29 1.07 10.68
N ARG A 192 -21.08 1.02 11.28
CA ARG A 192 -20.87 1.36 12.69
C ARG A 192 -21.33 2.78 13.02
N TYR A 193 -20.90 3.77 12.24
CA TYR A 193 -21.27 5.16 12.49
C TYR A 193 -22.74 5.44 12.18
N MET A 194 -23.32 4.78 11.19
CA MET A 194 -24.75 4.89 10.91
C MET A 194 -25.60 4.27 12.03
N ASP A 195 -25.15 3.16 12.61
CA ASP A 195 -25.82 2.54 13.77
C ASP A 195 -25.76 3.43 15.01
N ILE A 196 -24.63 4.14 15.24
CA ILE A 196 -24.52 5.14 16.30
C ILE A 196 -25.50 6.29 16.05
N ALA A 197 -25.51 6.85 14.82
CA ALA A 197 -26.39 7.96 14.44
C ALA A 197 -27.87 7.57 14.53
N ARG A 198 -28.23 6.31 14.27
CA ARG A 198 -29.61 5.80 14.41
C ARG A 198 -30.02 5.68 15.86
N LYS A 199 -29.12 5.21 16.74
CA LYS A 199 -29.38 5.11 18.19
C LYS A 199 -29.38 6.47 18.87
N GLN A 200 -28.66 7.44 18.31
CA GLN A 200 -28.48 8.79 18.83
C GLN A 200 -28.76 9.81 17.70
N PRO A 201 -30.04 10.13 17.42
CA PRO A 201 -30.40 11.01 16.28
C PRO A 201 -29.76 12.40 16.31
N ASP A 202 -29.47 12.91 17.51
CA ASP A 202 -28.83 14.21 17.72
C ASP A 202 -27.31 14.18 17.52
N ASN A 203 -26.72 13.01 17.34
CA ASN A 203 -25.28 12.83 17.11
C ASN A 203 -24.95 13.09 15.63
N LEU A 204 -24.92 14.35 15.23
CA LEU A 204 -24.56 14.77 13.87
C LEU A 204 -23.14 14.36 13.47
N ALA A 205 -22.21 14.24 14.45
CA ALA A 205 -20.84 13.83 14.17
C ALA A 205 -20.77 12.39 13.65
N ALA A 206 -21.52 11.47 14.27
CA ALA A 206 -21.57 10.09 13.80
C ALA A 206 -22.14 9.99 12.36
N ARG A 207 -23.23 10.74 12.08
CA ARG A 207 -23.81 10.78 10.74
C ARG A 207 -22.84 11.33 9.70
N ALA A 208 -22.15 12.45 10.04
CA ALA A 208 -21.16 13.05 9.15
C ALA A 208 -19.98 12.11 8.86
N LYS A 209 -19.54 11.31 9.84
CA LYS A 209 -18.51 10.28 9.63
C LYS A 209 -18.99 9.18 8.69
N ALA A 210 -20.21 8.65 8.86
CA ALA A 210 -20.76 7.65 7.94
C ALA A 210 -20.82 8.19 6.49
N GLU A 211 -21.28 9.44 6.31
CA GLU A 211 -21.32 10.11 5.01
C GLU A 211 -19.90 10.29 4.42
N LYS A 212 -18.91 10.64 5.24
CA LYS A 212 -17.51 10.81 4.83
C LYS A 212 -16.93 9.48 4.32
N TYR A 213 -17.08 8.41 5.11
CA TYR A 213 -16.57 7.09 4.74
C TYR A 213 -17.29 6.50 3.52
N ALA A 214 -18.61 6.74 3.37
CA ALA A 214 -19.33 6.33 2.17
C ALA A 214 -18.80 6.99 0.90
N LYS A 215 -18.48 8.29 0.96
CA LYS A 215 -17.85 9.02 -0.16
C LYS A 215 -16.43 8.51 -0.45
N ILE A 216 -15.63 8.21 0.59
CA ILE A 216 -14.29 7.65 0.44
C ILE A 216 -14.37 6.33 -0.32
N LEU A 217 -15.23 5.42 0.11
CA LEU A 217 -15.40 4.11 -0.52
C LEU A 217 -15.90 4.24 -1.96
N ALA A 218 -16.95 5.03 -2.20
CA ALA A 218 -17.49 5.24 -3.54
C ALA A 218 -16.43 5.77 -4.51
N LYS A 219 -15.62 6.74 -4.07
CA LYS A 219 -14.52 7.28 -4.86
C LYS A 219 -13.44 6.23 -5.14
N SER A 220 -13.12 5.38 -4.16
CA SER A 220 -12.12 4.31 -4.33
C SER A 220 -12.57 3.27 -5.35
N ILE A 221 -13.87 2.97 -5.43
CA ILE A 221 -14.43 2.00 -6.37
C ILE A 221 -14.57 2.60 -7.77
N VAL A 222 -15.15 3.79 -7.88
CA VAL A 222 -15.44 4.41 -9.18
C VAL A 222 -14.18 4.87 -9.88
N SER A 223 -13.19 5.32 -9.13
CA SER A 223 -11.94 5.93 -9.64
C SER A 223 -10.70 5.29 -9.01
N PRO A 224 -10.45 4.00 -9.27
CA PRO A 224 -9.33 3.29 -8.67
C PRO A 224 -7.96 3.82 -9.11
N GLU A 225 -7.84 4.35 -10.33
CA GLU A 225 -6.59 4.88 -10.90
C GLU A 225 -6.40 6.39 -10.67
N GLY A 226 -7.30 7.02 -9.90
CA GLY A 226 -7.28 8.47 -9.67
C GLY A 226 -7.99 9.28 -10.75
N ASN A 227 -7.73 10.60 -10.79
CA ASN A 227 -8.45 11.54 -11.66
C ASN A 227 -7.78 11.81 -13.01
N SER A 228 -6.65 11.18 -13.31
CA SER A 228 -5.75 11.58 -14.39
C SER A 228 -6.33 11.51 -15.80
N ASP A 229 -7.40 10.72 -16.03
CA ASP A 229 -7.90 10.46 -17.40
C ASP A 229 -9.43 10.59 -17.56
N ARG A 230 -10.10 11.37 -16.71
CA ARG A 230 -11.57 11.50 -16.79
C ARG A 230 -12.05 12.26 -18.01
N GLY A 231 -11.25 13.20 -18.55
CA GLY A 231 -11.54 13.95 -19.78
C GLY A 231 -13.00 14.43 -19.87
N GLN A 232 -13.63 14.23 -21.02
CA GLN A 232 -15.04 14.57 -21.26
C GLN A 232 -16.05 13.71 -20.46
N ASN A 233 -15.60 12.62 -19.85
CA ASN A 233 -16.42 11.69 -19.09
C ASN A 233 -16.49 12.02 -17.58
N ALA A 234 -15.86 13.08 -17.11
CA ALA A 234 -15.81 13.47 -15.69
C ALA A 234 -17.20 13.48 -15.03
N PHE A 235 -18.20 14.03 -15.73
CA PHE A 235 -19.58 14.06 -15.24
C PHE A 235 -20.14 12.67 -14.89
N PHE A 236 -19.88 11.66 -15.73
CA PHE A 236 -20.41 10.31 -15.50
C PHE A 236 -19.74 9.66 -14.28
N TYR A 237 -18.46 9.89 -14.06
CA TYR A 237 -17.76 9.40 -12.86
C TYR A 237 -18.25 10.10 -11.60
N ASP A 238 -18.41 11.42 -11.61
CA ASP A 238 -18.90 12.18 -10.45
C ASP A 238 -20.35 11.80 -10.11
N ALA A 239 -21.21 11.63 -11.10
CA ALA A 239 -22.58 11.16 -10.91
C ALA A 239 -22.62 9.71 -10.41
N ALA A 240 -21.71 8.85 -10.87
CA ALA A 240 -21.56 7.47 -10.42
C ALA A 240 -21.09 7.41 -8.95
N GLU A 241 -20.11 8.24 -8.56
CA GLU A 241 -19.67 8.36 -7.16
C GLU A 241 -20.83 8.80 -6.25
N GLY A 242 -21.64 9.76 -6.71
CA GLY A 242 -22.82 10.24 -5.99
C GLY A 242 -23.90 9.18 -5.83
N LEU A 243 -24.21 8.46 -6.91
CA LEU A 243 -25.19 7.36 -6.92
C LEU A 243 -24.74 6.23 -5.99
N LEU A 244 -23.48 5.83 -6.08
CA LEU A 244 -22.91 4.77 -5.23
C LEU A 244 -22.92 5.17 -3.76
N SER A 245 -22.46 6.40 -3.44
CA SER A 245 -22.51 6.95 -2.07
C SER A 245 -23.92 6.97 -1.51
N SER A 246 -24.89 7.38 -2.33
CA SER A 246 -26.30 7.40 -1.96
C SER A 246 -26.82 6.00 -1.63
N THR A 247 -26.55 5.02 -2.48
CA THR A 247 -27.01 3.63 -2.27
C THR A 247 -26.35 2.99 -1.04
N ILE A 248 -25.06 3.24 -0.82
CA ILE A 248 -24.35 2.80 0.39
C ILE A 248 -25.00 3.37 1.64
N LEU A 249 -25.31 4.68 1.67
CA LEU A 249 -25.95 5.30 2.82
C LEU A 249 -27.36 4.78 3.06
N LEU A 250 -28.16 4.56 1.99
CA LEU A 250 -29.48 3.96 2.13
C LEU A 250 -29.42 2.57 2.74
N LEU A 251 -28.50 1.74 2.25
CA LEU A 251 -28.29 0.40 2.78
C LEU A 251 -27.91 0.45 4.26
N ALA A 252 -26.94 1.29 4.62
CA ALA A 252 -26.44 1.42 5.99
C ALA A 252 -27.51 1.95 6.97
N GLU A 253 -28.34 2.91 6.53
CA GLU A 253 -29.35 3.55 7.37
C GLU A 253 -30.61 2.69 7.58
N PHE A 254 -31.10 2.03 6.51
CA PHE A 254 -32.43 1.43 6.52
C PHE A 254 -32.44 -0.08 6.69
N LEU A 255 -31.32 -0.78 6.48
CA LEU A 255 -31.26 -2.25 6.56
C LEU A 255 -30.24 -2.77 7.59
N PRO A 256 -30.20 -2.22 8.82
CA PRO A 256 -29.37 -2.79 9.87
C PRO A 256 -29.87 -4.20 10.24
N PRO A 257 -29.04 -5.04 10.85
CA PRO A 257 -29.50 -6.27 11.49
C PRO A 257 -30.60 -5.99 12.51
N ASP A 258 -31.65 -6.79 12.51
CA ASP A 258 -32.82 -6.72 13.39
C ASP A 258 -33.20 -8.12 13.90
N GLU A 259 -34.30 -8.24 14.66
CA GLU A 259 -34.76 -9.53 15.22
C GLU A 259 -35.20 -10.53 14.14
N GLU A 260 -35.75 -10.05 13.02
CA GLU A 260 -36.19 -10.88 11.88
C GLU A 260 -35.01 -11.30 11.01
N HIS A 261 -34.01 -10.44 10.93
CA HIS A 261 -32.81 -10.61 10.10
C HIS A 261 -31.58 -10.23 10.91
N PRO A 262 -31.08 -11.11 11.78
CA PRO A 262 -29.90 -10.85 12.61
C PRO A 262 -28.60 -10.83 11.82
N GLU A 263 -28.59 -11.31 10.57
CA GLU A 263 -27.42 -11.39 9.74
C GLU A 263 -27.06 -10.03 9.14
N GLU A 264 -25.76 -9.75 9.03
CA GLU A 264 -25.29 -8.55 8.34
C GLU A 264 -25.51 -8.68 6.83
N ARG A 265 -26.24 -7.72 6.27
CA ARG A 265 -26.58 -7.64 4.82
C ARG A 265 -26.02 -6.38 4.18
N ARG A 266 -25.37 -5.52 4.98
CA ARG A 266 -24.84 -4.22 4.53
C ARG A 266 -23.39 -4.37 4.09
N HIS A 267 -23.19 -4.87 2.88
CA HIS A 267 -21.90 -5.08 2.24
C HIS A 267 -21.92 -4.70 0.75
N ILE A 268 -20.76 -4.62 0.13
CA ILE A 268 -20.62 -4.10 -1.24
C ILE A 268 -21.40 -4.90 -2.29
N VAL A 269 -21.53 -6.21 -2.12
CA VAL A 269 -22.29 -7.07 -3.04
C VAL A 269 -23.80 -6.77 -2.95
N SER A 270 -24.31 -6.48 -1.75
CA SER A 270 -25.68 -5.98 -1.58
C SER A 270 -25.89 -4.61 -2.25
N VAL A 271 -24.89 -3.74 -2.19
CA VAL A 271 -24.94 -2.46 -2.92
C VAL A 271 -25.06 -2.69 -4.43
N PHE A 272 -24.25 -3.62 -4.98
CA PHE A 272 -24.37 -4.00 -6.40
C PHE A 272 -25.77 -4.46 -6.75
N LYS A 273 -26.32 -5.42 -6.00
CA LYS A 273 -27.65 -5.97 -6.22
C LYS A 273 -28.73 -4.88 -6.17
N LEU A 274 -28.67 -4.01 -5.14
CA LEU A 274 -29.59 -2.89 -5.03
C LEU A 274 -29.47 -1.90 -6.19
N VAL A 275 -28.25 -1.58 -6.62
CA VAL A 275 -28.04 -0.72 -7.79
C VAL A 275 -28.69 -1.35 -9.02
N GLN A 276 -28.44 -2.63 -9.28
CA GLN A 276 -29.02 -3.34 -10.41
C GLN A 276 -30.56 -3.32 -10.37
N ASP A 277 -31.17 -3.70 -9.25
CA ASP A 277 -32.61 -3.81 -9.09
C ASP A 277 -33.31 -2.44 -9.16
N LEU A 278 -32.71 -1.41 -8.54
CA LEU A 278 -33.29 -0.06 -8.47
C LEU A 278 -33.21 0.71 -9.79
N LEU A 279 -32.29 0.33 -10.66
CA LEU A 279 -32.09 1.00 -11.93
C LEU A 279 -33.02 0.45 -13.04
N GLU A 280 -33.71 -0.67 -12.80
CA GLU A 280 -34.71 -1.16 -13.70
C GLU A 280 -35.87 -0.15 -13.85
N PRO A 281 -36.48 -0.04 -15.07
CA PRO A 281 -37.66 0.77 -15.28
C PRO A 281 -38.80 0.31 -14.37
N ALA A 282 -39.46 1.25 -13.73
CA ALA A 282 -40.65 0.93 -12.94
C ALA A 282 -41.87 0.73 -13.85
N ARG A 283 -42.55 -0.40 -13.69
CA ARG A 283 -43.75 -0.69 -14.47
C ARG A 283 -44.81 0.40 -14.27
N GLY A 284 -45.31 0.97 -15.37
CA GLY A 284 -46.37 1.99 -15.33
C GLY A 284 -45.90 3.41 -14.94
N ALA A 285 -44.61 3.68 -14.74
CA ALA A 285 -44.11 4.96 -14.23
C ALA A 285 -43.57 5.91 -15.32
N ARG A 286 -43.99 5.81 -16.55
CA ARG A 286 -43.62 6.71 -17.67
C ARG A 286 -42.10 6.90 -17.82
N GLY A 287 -41.33 5.82 -17.89
CA GLY A 287 -39.88 5.86 -18.09
C GLY A 287 -39.03 6.13 -16.83
N ARG A 288 -39.63 6.27 -15.66
CA ARG A 288 -38.88 6.47 -14.40
C ARG A 288 -38.33 5.16 -13.86
N SER A 289 -37.09 5.19 -13.36
CA SER A 289 -36.48 4.07 -12.67
C SER A 289 -37.07 3.85 -11.28
N ARG A 290 -36.96 2.63 -10.76
CA ARG A 290 -37.32 2.34 -9.36
C ARG A 290 -36.53 3.18 -8.37
N PHE A 291 -35.28 3.50 -8.71
CA PHE A 291 -34.44 4.39 -7.90
C PHE A 291 -35.05 5.79 -7.76
N GLN A 292 -35.52 6.39 -8.86
CA GLN A 292 -36.19 7.69 -8.82
C GLN A 292 -37.45 7.65 -7.95
N LEU A 293 -38.24 6.59 -8.06
CA LEU A 293 -39.46 6.43 -7.25
C LEU A 293 -39.12 6.22 -5.76
N LEU A 294 -38.01 5.53 -5.45
CA LEU A 294 -37.56 5.35 -4.09
C LEU A 294 -37.07 6.68 -3.47
N MET A 295 -36.34 7.48 -4.23
CA MET A 295 -35.85 8.80 -3.79
C MET A 295 -37.00 9.78 -3.52
N ASP A 296 -38.10 9.68 -4.23
CA ASP A 296 -39.27 10.54 -3.96
C ASP A 296 -39.98 10.22 -2.63
N LYS A 297 -39.75 9.05 -2.05
CA LYS A 297 -40.28 8.68 -0.73
C LYS A 297 -39.44 9.26 0.41
N LEU A 298 -38.24 9.77 0.12
CA LEU A 298 -37.36 10.42 1.10
C LEU A 298 -37.69 11.91 1.20
N PRO A 299 -37.54 12.53 2.38
CA PRO A 299 -37.58 13.98 2.53
C PRO A 299 -36.63 14.70 1.57
N SER A 300 -36.98 15.92 1.15
CA SER A 300 -36.13 16.75 0.27
C SER A 300 -34.75 17.01 0.82
N GLU A 301 -34.63 17.08 2.16
CA GLU A 301 -33.41 17.35 2.90
C GLU A 301 -32.52 16.11 3.11
N HIS A 302 -33.00 14.93 2.70
CA HIS A 302 -32.27 13.68 2.95
C HIS A 302 -30.97 13.63 2.16
N LYS A 303 -29.85 13.36 2.84
CA LYS A 303 -28.49 13.39 2.23
C LYS A 303 -28.31 12.41 1.08
N ALA A 304 -28.91 11.20 1.16
CA ALA A 304 -28.85 10.24 0.07
C ALA A 304 -29.48 10.81 -1.21
N ARG A 305 -30.58 11.58 -1.09
CA ARG A 305 -31.20 12.24 -2.23
C ARG A 305 -30.30 13.32 -2.84
N TRP A 306 -29.62 14.11 -1.99
CA TRP A 306 -28.68 15.14 -2.48
C TRP A 306 -27.47 14.53 -3.19
N LEU A 307 -26.88 13.46 -2.63
CA LEU A 307 -25.75 12.79 -3.24
C LEU A 307 -26.07 12.20 -4.62
N ALA A 308 -27.29 11.67 -4.78
CA ALA A 308 -27.76 11.15 -6.06
C ALA A 308 -28.23 12.26 -7.02
N GLY A 309 -28.19 13.53 -6.63
CA GLY A 309 -28.80 14.65 -7.37
C GLY A 309 -28.32 14.76 -8.82
N ALA A 310 -27.04 14.59 -9.09
CA ALA A 310 -26.50 14.61 -10.44
C ALA A 310 -27.10 13.48 -11.32
N ALA A 311 -27.17 12.27 -10.77
CA ALA A 311 -27.76 11.13 -11.45
C ALA A 311 -29.28 11.29 -11.63
N LEU A 312 -30.00 11.76 -10.58
CA LEU A 312 -31.45 11.92 -10.62
C LEU A 312 -31.94 12.98 -11.62
N ASN A 313 -31.15 14.04 -11.83
CA ASN A 313 -31.46 15.15 -12.72
C ASN A 313 -30.91 14.97 -14.14
N SER A 314 -30.27 13.84 -14.42
CA SER A 314 -29.75 13.51 -15.73
C SER A 314 -30.85 13.09 -16.69
N SER A 315 -30.62 13.25 -18.00
CA SER A 315 -31.47 12.64 -19.04
C SER A 315 -31.44 11.11 -18.90
N GLU A 316 -32.46 10.42 -19.42
CA GLU A 316 -32.51 8.96 -19.39
C GLU A 316 -31.25 8.30 -19.98
N GLN A 317 -30.75 8.84 -21.09
CA GLN A 317 -29.51 8.35 -21.72
C GLN A 317 -28.28 8.59 -20.85
N ALA A 318 -28.17 9.76 -20.21
CA ALA A 318 -27.05 10.06 -19.31
C ALA A 318 -27.11 9.18 -18.04
N MET A 319 -28.32 8.95 -17.50
CA MET A 319 -28.51 8.03 -16.39
C MET A 319 -28.07 6.62 -16.75
N ALA A 320 -28.43 6.11 -17.94
CA ALA A 320 -27.98 4.79 -18.40
C ALA A 320 -26.45 4.69 -18.46
N SER A 321 -25.75 5.75 -18.86
CA SER A 321 -24.27 5.80 -18.86
C SER A 321 -23.68 5.81 -17.44
N VAL A 322 -24.27 6.58 -16.51
CA VAL A 322 -23.88 6.57 -15.08
C VAL A 322 -24.04 5.17 -14.50
N MET A 323 -25.17 4.53 -14.76
CA MET A 323 -25.48 3.18 -14.32
C MET A 323 -24.49 2.16 -14.83
N SER A 324 -24.23 2.19 -16.15
CA SER A 324 -23.26 1.32 -16.79
C SER A 324 -21.87 1.48 -16.15
N THR A 325 -21.48 2.70 -15.82
CA THR A 325 -20.22 2.98 -15.11
C THR A 325 -20.20 2.33 -13.73
N VAL A 326 -21.23 2.53 -12.91
CA VAL A 326 -21.31 1.93 -11.57
C VAL A 326 -21.31 0.41 -11.64
N LEU A 327 -22.17 -0.18 -12.47
CA LEU A 327 -22.29 -1.63 -12.60
C LEU A 327 -21.00 -2.26 -13.12
N SER A 328 -20.35 -1.64 -14.10
CA SER A 328 -19.06 -2.12 -14.62
C SER A 328 -17.99 -2.19 -13.52
N ARG A 329 -17.94 -1.19 -12.65
CA ARG A 329 -16.99 -1.16 -11.52
C ARG A 329 -17.36 -2.18 -10.44
N LEU A 330 -18.64 -2.32 -10.14
CA LEU A 330 -19.11 -3.27 -9.14
C LEU A 330 -19.09 -4.73 -9.60
N ASN A 331 -19.13 -4.99 -10.92
CA ASN A 331 -19.12 -6.35 -11.47
C ASN A 331 -17.88 -7.16 -11.05
N SER A 332 -16.74 -6.48 -10.82
CA SER A 332 -15.50 -7.12 -10.35
C SER A 332 -15.62 -7.78 -8.96
N PHE A 333 -16.66 -7.42 -8.18
CA PHE A 333 -16.93 -8.00 -6.86
C PHE A 333 -17.83 -9.23 -6.89
N LEU A 334 -18.37 -9.57 -8.06
CA LEU A 334 -19.27 -10.72 -8.24
C LEU A 334 -18.47 -12.02 -8.45
N ASP A 335 -17.85 -12.46 -7.39
CA ASP A 335 -17.11 -13.72 -7.30
C ASP A 335 -17.50 -14.38 -5.97
N SER A 336 -18.07 -15.57 -6.04
CA SER A 336 -18.52 -16.30 -4.84
C SER A 336 -17.42 -16.56 -3.81
N GLU A 337 -16.17 -16.59 -4.26
CA GLU A 337 -15.02 -16.68 -3.35
C GLU A 337 -14.74 -15.33 -2.70
N LEU A 338 -14.77 -14.22 -3.44
CA LEU A 338 -14.60 -12.86 -2.88
C LEU A 338 -15.72 -12.50 -1.91
N GLU A 339 -16.93 -13.00 -2.12
CA GLU A 339 -18.05 -12.80 -1.20
C GLU A 339 -17.75 -13.34 0.20
N GLN A 340 -16.95 -14.43 0.31
CA GLN A 340 -16.52 -14.96 1.60
C GLN A 340 -15.63 -13.98 2.39
N ILE A 341 -15.04 -13.01 1.73
CA ILE A 341 -14.24 -11.95 2.34
C ILE A 341 -15.09 -10.68 2.52
N LEU A 342 -15.75 -10.23 1.45
CA LEU A 342 -16.38 -8.91 1.37
C LEU A 342 -17.71 -8.79 2.09
N CYS A 343 -18.39 -9.91 2.34
CA CYS A 343 -19.72 -9.92 2.95
C CYS A 343 -19.71 -10.15 4.47
N PHE A 344 -18.53 -10.25 5.07
CA PHE A 344 -18.35 -10.46 6.51
C PHE A 344 -17.53 -9.34 7.14
N ASP A 345 -17.89 -8.94 8.35
CA ASP A 345 -17.29 -7.78 9.01
C ASP A 345 -15.79 -7.89 9.15
N SER A 346 -15.13 -6.74 9.02
CA SER A 346 -13.69 -6.61 9.16
C SER A 346 -13.27 -6.80 10.62
N ALA A 347 -12.26 -7.64 10.83
CA ALA A 347 -11.65 -7.83 12.15
C ALA A 347 -10.89 -6.57 12.61
N ILE A 348 -10.38 -5.77 11.65
CA ILE A 348 -9.63 -4.54 11.89
C ILE A 348 -10.18 -3.46 10.97
N ASP A 349 -10.61 -2.33 11.54
CA ASP A 349 -10.93 -1.12 10.81
C ASP A 349 -9.82 -0.06 10.94
N ALA A 350 -9.89 1.02 10.17
CA ALA A 350 -8.86 2.04 10.14
C ALA A 350 -8.66 2.77 11.48
N GLU A 351 -9.72 2.97 12.27
CA GLU A 351 -9.62 3.64 13.58
C GLU A 351 -8.89 2.75 14.58
N MET A 352 -9.24 1.46 14.62
CA MET A 352 -8.56 0.46 15.45
C MET A 352 -7.10 0.31 15.02
N PHE A 353 -6.84 0.24 13.72
CA PHE A 353 -5.50 0.12 13.15
C PHE A 353 -4.59 1.31 13.47
N ALA A 354 -5.17 2.51 13.57
CA ALA A 354 -4.46 3.73 13.96
C ALA A 354 -4.25 3.86 15.48
N ALA A 355 -5.14 3.30 16.29
CA ALA A 355 -5.15 3.49 17.75
C ALA A 355 -4.37 2.40 18.50
N GLU A 356 -4.48 1.15 18.05
CA GLU A 356 -3.91 -0.02 18.71
C GLU A 356 -2.97 -0.76 17.78
N LYS A 357 -1.88 -1.33 18.35
CA LYS A 357 -0.96 -2.16 17.57
C LYS A 357 -1.70 -3.35 16.96
N SER A 358 -1.73 -3.36 15.64
CA SER A 358 -2.49 -4.30 14.85
C SER A 358 -1.68 -4.77 13.64
N ALA A 359 -1.96 -5.98 13.15
CA ALA A 359 -1.29 -6.54 11.98
C ALA A 359 -2.32 -7.01 10.94
N ILE A 360 -2.17 -6.56 9.72
CA ILE A 360 -2.95 -7.01 8.56
C ILE A 360 -2.00 -7.71 7.60
N PHE A 361 -2.29 -8.95 7.28
CA PHE A 361 -1.60 -9.70 6.23
C PHE A 361 -2.55 -9.86 5.05
N LEU A 362 -2.13 -9.41 3.88
CA LEU A 362 -2.90 -9.48 2.65
C LEU A 362 -2.19 -10.44 1.69
N ILE A 363 -2.74 -11.65 1.57
CA ILE A 363 -2.15 -12.72 0.77
C ILE A 363 -2.71 -12.67 -0.64
N LEU A 364 -1.80 -12.57 -1.62
CA LEU A 364 -2.12 -12.44 -3.03
C LEU A 364 -1.83 -13.74 -3.79
N PRO A 365 -2.67 -14.14 -4.75
CA PRO A 365 -2.33 -15.21 -5.68
C PRO A 365 -1.21 -14.76 -6.64
N GLU A 366 -0.16 -15.58 -6.80
CA GLU A 366 0.91 -15.33 -7.77
C GLU A 366 0.47 -15.69 -9.20
N GLU A 367 -0.32 -16.75 -9.34
CA GLU A 367 -0.70 -17.32 -10.64
C GLU A 367 -1.93 -16.63 -11.23
N ASP A 368 -2.95 -16.37 -10.42
CA ASP A 368 -4.19 -15.71 -10.83
C ASP A 368 -4.27 -14.28 -10.31
N GLN A 369 -3.97 -13.33 -11.19
CA GLN A 369 -3.99 -11.90 -10.85
C GLN A 369 -5.38 -11.26 -10.94
N THR A 370 -6.42 -12.01 -11.26
CA THR A 370 -7.79 -11.46 -11.44
C THR A 370 -8.33 -10.81 -10.18
N LYS A 371 -7.94 -11.32 -9.00
CA LYS A 371 -8.35 -10.80 -7.68
C LYS A 371 -7.41 -9.72 -7.12
N ASN A 372 -6.27 -9.47 -7.76
CA ASN A 372 -5.25 -8.54 -7.22
C ASN A 372 -5.72 -7.08 -7.17
N PHE A 373 -6.74 -6.70 -7.98
CA PHE A 373 -7.37 -5.39 -7.87
C PHE A 373 -7.93 -5.11 -6.48
N MET A 374 -8.38 -6.16 -5.77
CA MET A 374 -8.90 -6.04 -4.41
C MET A 374 -7.83 -5.55 -3.43
N ALA A 375 -6.59 -6.00 -3.57
CA ALA A 375 -5.51 -5.53 -2.71
C ALA A 375 -5.26 -4.02 -2.90
N GLY A 376 -5.24 -3.56 -4.14
CA GLY A 376 -5.13 -2.12 -4.45
C GLY A 376 -6.28 -1.32 -3.84
N LEU A 377 -7.52 -1.79 -4.01
CA LEU A 377 -8.70 -1.15 -3.43
C LEU A 377 -8.65 -1.14 -1.89
N MET A 378 -8.29 -2.25 -1.25
CA MET A 378 -8.19 -2.33 0.21
C MET A 378 -7.13 -1.37 0.76
N ILE A 379 -5.94 -1.33 0.15
CA ILE A 379 -4.87 -0.41 0.56
C ILE A 379 -5.32 1.04 0.35
N GLN A 380 -5.92 1.35 -0.80
CA GLN A 380 -6.40 2.69 -1.12
C GLN A 380 -7.50 3.15 -0.16
N ASN A 381 -8.49 2.30 0.10
CA ASN A 381 -9.59 2.62 1.01
C ASN A 381 -9.07 2.80 2.44
N LEU A 382 -8.31 1.83 2.96
CA LEU A 382 -7.69 1.89 4.29
C LEU A 382 -6.83 3.15 4.46
N SER A 383 -6.04 3.50 3.45
CA SER A 383 -5.18 4.68 3.51
C SER A 383 -5.96 5.99 3.56
N ARG A 384 -7.05 6.11 2.80
CA ARG A 384 -7.93 7.27 2.82
C ARG A 384 -8.68 7.38 4.16
N GLU A 385 -9.09 6.26 4.72
CA GLU A 385 -9.68 6.20 6.06
C GLU A 385 -8.67 6.61 7.13
N LEU A 386 -7.42 6.11 7.04
CA LEU A 386 -6.33 6.50 7.96
C LEU A 386 -6.00 7.99 7.86
N PHE A 387 -6.06 8.59 6.67
CA PHE A 387 -5.92 10.04 6.52
C PHE A 387 -7.04 10.78 7.24
N ALA A 388 -8.28 10.30 7.11
CA ALA A 388 -9.42 10.88 7.83
C ALA A 388 -9.25 10.78 9.33
N VAL A 389 -8.74 9.66 9.86
CA VAL A 389 -8.42 9.47 11.28
C VAL A 389 -7.27 10.37 11.72
N ALA A 390 -6.22 10.52 10.92
CA ALA A 390 -5.11 11.41 11.23
C ALA A 390 -5.56 12.87 11.32
N ASP A 391 -6.38 13.33 10.37
CA ASP A 391 -6.92 14.70 10.36
C ASP A 391 -7.74 14.99 11.63
N GLU A 392 -8.52 14.02 12.12
CA GLU A 392 -9.27 14.12 13.38
C GLU A 392 -8.35 14.12 14.61
N ASN A 393 -7.16 13.54 14.52
CA ASN A 393 -6.15 13.48 15.60
C ASN A 393 -5.09 14.59 15.49
N GLY A 394 -5.40 15.72 14.90
CA GLY A 394 -4.47 16.86 14.79
C GLY A 394 -3.42 16.68 13.69
N GLY A 395 -3.73 15.92 12.65
CA GLY A 395 -2.91 15.74 11.46
C GLY A 395 -1.95 14.56 11.50
N LYS A 396 -1.90 13.79 12.60
CA LYS A 396 -1.00 12.63 12.73
C LYS A 396 -1.70 11.44 13.38
N LEU A 397 -1.33 10.23 12.95
CA LEU A 397 -1.72 9.00 13.62
C LEU A 397 -1.03 8.88 14.98
N LYS A 398 -1.74 8.38 15.98
CA LYS A 398 -1.18 8.15 17.33
C LYS A 398 -0.08 7.11 17.29
N ASN A 399 -0.31 6.00 16.61
CA ASN A 399 0.65 4.94 16.37
C ASN A 399 1.19 5.06 14.95
N ARG A 400 2.48 4.74 14.74
CA ARG A 400 3.05 4.65 13.41
C ARG A 400 2.45 3.45 12.67
N VAL A 401 2.04 3.68 11.44
CA VAL A 401 1.55 2.63 10.53
C VAL A 401 2.56 2.43 9.43
N ILE A 402 2.93 1.16 9.17
CA ILE A 402 3.81 0.80 8.06
C ILE A 402 3.09 -0.13 7.10
N LEU A 403 3.17 0.17 5.81
CA LEU A 403 2.69 -0.69 4.73
C LEU A 403 3.90 -1.31 4.01
N PHE A 404 4.15 -2.58 4.27
CA PHE A 404 5.16 -3.37 3.54
C PHE A 404 4.53 -3.92 2.27
N CYS A 405 4.81 -3.30 1.14
CA CYS A 405 4.23 -3.66 -0.15
C CYS A 405 5.22 -4.53 -0.94
N ASP A 406 5.34 -5.81 -0.56
CA ASP A 406 6.18 -6.76 -1.33
C ASP A 406 5.55 -7.00 -2.70
N GLU A 407 6.39 -7.06 -3.72
CA GLU A 407 6.01 -7.23 -5.11
C GLU A 407 4.99 -6.18 -5.62
N LEU A 408 5.05 -4.93 -5.12
CA LEU A 408 4.13 -3.85 -5.55
C LEU A 408 4.08 -3.69 -7.09
N GLY A 409 5.19 -3.94 -7.76
CA GLY A 409 5.28 -3.83 -9.22
C GLY A 409 4.48 -4.87 -10.00
N THR A 410 3.98 -5.93 -9.37
CA THR A 410 3.15 -6.96 -10.00
C THR A 410 1.65 -6.72 -9.78
N MET A 411 1.28 -5.81 -8.89
CA MET A 411 -0.12 -5.46 -8.64
C MET A 411 -0.67 -4.59 -9.78
N PRO A 412 -1.97 -4.69 -10.10
CA PRO A 412 -2.62 -3.71 -10.95
C PRO A 412 -2.46 -2.29 -10.38
N PRO A 413 -2.34 -1.27 -11.23
CA PRO A 413 -2.21 0.11 -10.76
C PRO A 413 -3.45 0.55 -9.98
N PHE A 414 -3.23 1.34 -8.93
CA PHE A 414 -4.26 2.02 -8.15
C PHE A 414 -3.78 3.42 -7.78
N ASP A 415 -4.67 4.30 -7.31
CA ASP A 415 -4.33 5.69 -6.96
C ASP A 415 -3.43 5.76 -5.72
N ILE A 416 -2.15 5.44 -5.92
CA ILE A 416 -1.13 5.39 -4.87
C ILE A 416 -0.42 6.73 -4.66
N LEU A 417 -0.44 7.64 -5.64
CA LEU A 417 0.30 8.92 -5.58
C LEU A 417 -0.09 9.80 -4.38
N PRO A 418 -1.40 9.97 -4.05
CA PRO A 418 -1.79 10.71 -2.85
C PRO A 418 -1.25 10.08 -1.56
N LEU A 419 -1.10 8.76 -1.54
CA LEU A 419 -0.58 8.03 -0.39
C LEU A 419 0.90 8.36 -0.15
N PHE A 420 1.71 8.45 -1.19
CA PHE A 420 3.11 8.85 -1.11
C PHE A 420 3.28 10.33 -0.75
N SER A 421 2.45 11.21 -1.30
CA SER A 421 2.58 12.66 -1.04
C SER A 421 2.09 13.06 0.36
N ALA A 422 1.01 12.44 0.87
CA ALA A 422 0.35 12.84 2.11
C ALA A 422 0.65 11.92 3.31
N GLY A 423 1.06 10.68 3.08
CA GLY A 423 1.23 9.68 4.15
C GLY A 423 2.31 10.03 5.14
N ARG A 424 3.45 10.56 4.67
CA ARG A 424 4.60 10.92 5.50
C ARG A 424 4.23 11.83 6.67
N SER A 425 3.58 12.95 6.39
CA SER A 425 3.21 13.93 7.42
C SER A 425 2.25 13.37 8.47
N ARG A 426 1.56 12.28 8.15
CA ARG A 426 0.56 11.60 8.99
C ARG A 426 1.10 10.39 9.75
N ARG A 427 2.41 10.12 9.72
CA ARG A 427 3.06 8.93 10.30
C ARG A 427 2.63 7.62 9.66
N LEU A 428 2.28 7.67 8.37
CA LEU A 428 2.03 6.50 7.53
C LEU A 428 3.24 6.29 6.62
N THR A 429 3.99 5.24 6.85
CA THR A 429 5.20 4.88 6.09
C THR A 429 4.87 3.81 5.07
N LEU A 430 5.22 4.07 3.80
CA LEU A 430 5.16 3.05 2.75
C LEU A 430 6.55 2.49 2.49
N VAL A 431 6.59 1.19 2.29
CA VAL A 431 7.79 0.45 1.94
C VAL A 431 7.49 -0.37 0.67
N PRO A 432 7.46 0.28 -0.51
CA PRO A 432 7.38 -0.46 -1.77
C PRO A 432 8.64 -1.30 -1.96
N ILE A 433 8.45 -2.56 -2.29
CA ILE A 433 9.51 -3.51 -2.58
C ILE A 433 9.31 -3.99 -4.01
N ILE A 434 10.27 -3.70 -4.88
CA ILE A 434 10.19 -4.00 -6.31
C ILE A 434 11.44 -4.73 -6.79
N GLN A 435 11.33 -5.36 -7.95
CA GLN A 435 12.45 -6.05 -8.58
C GLN A 435 13.18 -5.16 -9.60
N SER A 436 12.46 -4.27 -10.25
CA SER A 436 13.01 -3.31 -11.22
C SER A 436 12.15 -2.04 -11.32
N LEU A 437 12.76 -0.94 -11.76
CA LEU A 437 12.05 0.32 -12.02
C LEU A 437 11.03 0.20 -13.15
N ALA A 438 11.32 -0.64 -14.15
CA ALA A 438 10.41 -0.89 -15.27
C ALA A 438 9.03 -1.41 -14.84
N GLN A 439 8.93 -2.07 -13.69
CA GLN A 439 7.64 -2.50 -13.13
C GLN A 439 6.79 -1.29 -12.71
N LEU A 440 7.39 -0.28 -12.10
CA LEU A 440 6.68 0.96 -11.74
C LEU A 440 6.29 1.75 -12.99
N GLU A 441 7.21 1.86 -13.95
CA GLU A 441 6.94 2.56 -15.22
C GLU A 441 5.82 1.90 -16.02
N LYS A 442 5.74 0.57 -16.01
CA LYS A 442 4.65 -0.16 -16.64
C LYS A 442 3.29 0.18 -16.02
N ASN A 443 3.23 0.29 -14.69
CA ASN A 443 1.97 0.46 -13.96
C ASN A 443 1.55 1.93 -13.86
N TYR A 444 2.50 2.86 -13.72
CA TYR A 444 2.21 4.27 -13.41
C TYR A 444 2.74 5.25 -14.46
N GLY A 445 3.31 4.74 -15.55
CA GLY A 445 4.02 5.55 -16.54
C GLY A 445 5.35 6.09 -16.00
N LYS A 446 6.15 6.70 -16.87
CA LYS A 446 7.46 7.26 -16.47
C LYS A 446 7.34 8.38 -15.44
N GLU A 447 6.37 9.27 -15.62
CA GLU A 447 6.13 10.39 -14.70
C GLU A 447 5.65 9.91 -13.33
N GLY A 448 4.67 9.00 -13.30
CA GLY A 448 4.17 8.42 -12.04
C GLY A 448 5.25 7.64 -11.29
N ALA A 449 6.07 6.86 -11.99
CA ALA A 449 7.20 6.15 -11.39
C ALA A 449 8.24 7.12 -10.81
N SER A 450 8.55 8.23 -11.51
CA SER A 450 9.43 9.28 -10.99
C SER A 450 8.88 9.92 -9.73
N ILE A 451 7.58 10.28 -9.71
CA ILE A 451 6.92 10.85 -8.54
C ILE A 451 6.98 9.89 -7.35
N LEU A 452 6.77 8.59 -7.56
CA LEU A 452 6.88 7.58 -6.50
C LEU A 452 8.29 7.54 -5.92
N MET A 453 9.32 7.53 -6.78
CA MET A 453 10.72 7.52 -6.35
C MET A 453 11.10 8.79 -5.59
N ASP A 454 10.71 9.96 -6.08
CA ASP A 454 11.02 11.27 -5.49
C ASP A 454 10.39 11.45 -4.10
N ASN A 455 9.27 10.76 -3.83
CA ASN A 455 8.63 10.75 -2.51
C ASN A 455 9.27 9.75 -1.53
N CYS A 456 10.15 8.85 -1.98
CA CYS A 456 10.90 7.95 -1.12
C CYS A 456 12.22 8.61 -0.70
N GLN A 457 12.28 9.12 0.53
CA GLN A 457 13.49 9.75 1.05
C GLN A 457 14.58 8.74 1.38
N ASP A 458 14.20 7.50 1.66
CA ASP A 458 15.11 6.36 1.75
C ASP A 458 15.00 5.49 0.52
N VAL A 459 16.16 5.11 -0.02
CA VAL A 459 16.25 4.10 -1.07
C VAL A 459 17.28 3.07 -0.65
N ILE A 460 16.84 1.82 -0.55
CA ILE A 460 17.72 0.69 -0.28
C ILE A 460 17.82 -0.19 -1.52
N CYS A 461 19.01 -0.42 -2.03
CA CYS A 461 19.21 -1.23 -3.23
C CYS A 461 20.33 -2.26 -3.05
N GLY A 462 20.17 -3.40 -3.75
CA GLY A 462 21.18 -4.45 -3.78
C GLY A 462 20.73 -5.68 -4.52
N GLY A 463 21.71 -6.43 -5.07
CA GLY A 463 21.40 -7.63 -5.83
C GLY A 463 20.67 -7.36 -7.13
N PHE A 464 21.26 -6.57 -8.03
CA PHE A 464 20.71 -6.30 -9.35
C PHE A 464 20.86 -7.50 -10.30
N ALA A 465 19.87 -7.69 -11.17
CA ALA A 465 19.99 -8.68 -12.25
C ALA A 465 21.11 -8.28 -13.25
N PRO A 466 21.76 -9.23 -13.93
CA PRO A 466 22.86 -8.93 -14.85
C PRO A 466 22.53 -7.88 -15.91
N ASN A 467 21.30 -7.89 -16.44
CA ASN A 467 20.83 -6.98 -17.48
C ASN A 467 19.99 -5.81 -16.94
N SER A 468 20.10 -5.49 -15.65
CA SER A 468 19.28 -4.45 -15.03
C SER A 468 19.76 -3.05 -15.40
N GLU A 469 18.90 -2.25 -16.01
CA GLU A 469 19.12 -0.80 -16.24
C GLU A 469 19.06 0.00 -14.93
N ALA A 470 18.39 -0.55 -13.92
CA ALA A 470 18.33 0.07 -12.60
C ALA A 470 19.74 0.25 -11.99
N ALA A 471 20.69 -0.66 -12.26
CA ALA A 471 22.06 -0.52 -11.78
C ALA A 471 22.75 0.74 -12.36
N ASP A 472 22.49 1.08 -13.62
CA ASP A 472 23.03 2.29 -14.25
C ASP A 472 22.38 3.55 -13.66
N THR A 473 21.08 3.53 -13.42
CA THR A 473 20.34 4.62 -12.78
C THR A 473 20.87 4.88 -11.37
N PHE A 474 21.06 3.83 -10.56
CA PHE A 474 21.59 3.97 -9.21
C PHE A 474 23.06 4.35 -9.18
N SER A 475 23.88 3.87 -10.11
CA SER A 475 25.27 4.32 -10.25
C SER A 475 25.35 5.83 -10.46
N LYS A 476 24.50 6.38 -11.32
CA LYS A 476 24.38 7.83 -11.54
C LYS A 476 23.86 8.58 -10.31
N ALA A 477 22.84 8.05 -9.64
CA ALA A 477 22.26 8.64 -8.43
C ALA A 477 23.24 8.69 -7.24
N LEU A 478 24.17 7.74 -7.14
CA LEU A 478 25.25 7.75 -6.14
C LEU A 478 26.26 8.87 -6.37
N GLY A 479 26.28 9.44 -7.56
CA GLY A 479 27.20 10.52 -7.94
C GLY A 479 28.60 10.04 -8.24
N SER A 480 29.45 10.99 -8.61
CA SER A 480 30.82 10.75 -9.02
C SER A 480 31.84 11.37 -8.05
N ARG A 481 33.06 10.85 -8.07
CA ARG A 481 34.20 11.35 -7.32
C ARG A 481 35.39 11.54 -8.24
N THR A 482 36.26 12.46 -7.88
CA THR A 482 37.52 12.69 -8.57
C THR A 482 38.55 11.63 -8.18
N VAL A 483 39.08 10.93 -9.15
CA VAL A 483 40.15 9.92 -8.95
C VAL A 483 41.35 10.25 -9.84
N LEU A 484 42.54 9.79 -9.41
CA LEU A 484 43.72 9.83 -10.28
C LEU A 484 43.66 8.65 -11.25
N SER A 485 43.81 8.95 -12.53
CA SER A 485 44.09 8.00 -13.59
C SER A 485 45.48 8.24 -14.11
N GLY A 486 46.19 7.18 -14.45
CA GLY A 486 47.53 7.32 -14.97
C GLY A 486 47.81 6.41 -16.14
N SER A 487 48.60 6.88 -17.09
CA SER A 487 49.20 6.07 -18.15
C SER A 487 50.70 5.92 -17.92
N VAL A 488 51.19 4.71 -18.14
CA VAL A 488 52.64 4.43 -18.12
C VAL A 488 53.06 4.10 -19.54
N SER A 489 53.96 4.92 -20.10
CA SER A 489 54.62 4.59 -21.34
C SER A 489 56.01 4.04 -21.00
N ARG A 490 56.32 2.79 -21.41
CA ARG A 490 57.62 2.18 -21.28
C ARG A 490 58.39 2.30 -22.57
N GLY A 491 59.07 3.44 -22.78
CA GLY A 491 60.07 3.58 -23.82
C GLY A 491 61.34 2.88 -23.43
N LYS A 492 62.18 2.50 -24.41
CA LYS A 492 63.46 1.80 -24.18
C LYS A 492 64.46 2.57 -23.30
N ASN A 493 64.32 3.93 -23.23
CA ASN A 493 65.30 4.78 -22.53
C ASN A 493 64.69 5.63 -21.39
N ASP A 494 63.34 5.83 -21.31
CA ASP A 494 62.72 6.58 -20.21
C ASP A 494 61.27 6.14 -19.99
N PRO A 495 60.94 5.57 -18.81
CA PRO A 495 59.55 5.35 -18.48
C PRO A 495 58.91 6.69 -18.09
N SER A 496 57.96 7.16 -18.86
CA SER A 496 57.17 8.33 -18.49
C SER A 496 55.83 7.90 -17.84
N GLN A 497 55.48 8.54 -16.75
CA GLN A 497 54.19 8.39 -16.09
C GLN A 497 53.43 9.71 -16.23
N SER A 498 52.20 9.63 -16.76
CA SER A 498 51.27 10.76 -16.82
C SER A 498 50.14 10.47 -15.84
N LEU A 499 49.85 11.41 -14.94
CA LEU A 499 48.75 11.36 -14.00
C LEU A 499 47.75 12.46 -14.36
N GLN A 500 46.50 12.10 -14.50
CA GLN A 500 45.42 13.07 -14.72
C GLN A 500 44.26 12.77 -13.78
N MET A 501 43.51 13.81 -13.41
CA MET A 501 42.26 13.67 -12.69
C MET A 501 41.17 13.27 -13.64
N MET A 502 40.30 12.36 -13.20
CA MET A 502 39.13 11.95 -13.97
C MET A 502 37.93 11.68 -13.08
N GLU A 503 36.78 11.75 -13.68
CA GLU A 503 35.52 11.36 -13.06
C GLU A 503 35.43 9.84 -12.92
N ARG A 504 34.96 9.37 -11.77
CA ARG A 504 34.57 7.98 -11.56
C ARG A 504 33.32 7.93 -10.68
N PRO A 505 32.28 7.19 -11.09
CA PRO A 505 31.12 6.92 -10.20
C PRO A 505 31.56 6.38 -8.84
N LEU A 506 30.84 6.71 -7.78
CA LEU A 506 31.12 6.18 -6.44
C LEU A 506 31.09 4.64 -6.44
N LEU A 507 30.10 4.06 -7.14
CA LEU A 507 30.07 2.67 -7.60
C LEU A 507 29.64 2.65 -9.06
N THR A 508 30.32 1.85 -9.87
CA THR A 508 29.92 1.59 -11.25
C THR A 508 28.77 0.59 -11.30
N ALA A 509 28.05 0.51 -12.41
CA ALA A 509 26.93 -0.42 -12.58
C ALA A 509 27.35 -1.88 -12.42
N ASP A 510 28.55 -2.25 -12.90
CA ASP A 510 29.12 -3.60 -12.72
C ASP A 510 29.46 -3.90 -11.25
N GLU A 511 29.97 -2.93 -10.51
CA GLU A 511 30.20 -3.05 -9.07
C GLU A 511 28.89 -3.22 -8.30
N LEU A 512 27.81 -2.52 -8.70
CA LEU A 512 26.48 -2.68 -8.13
C LEU A 512 25.88 -4.07 -8.43
N LYS A 513 26.04 -4.58 -9.65
CA LYS A 513 25.62 -5.93 -10.05
C LYS A 513 26.41 -7.03 -9.32
N SER A 514 27.61 -6.72 -8.88
CA SER A 514 28.51 -7.66 -8.16
C SER A 514 28.42 -7.59 -6.64
N ILE A 515 27.48 -6.80 -6.08
CA ILE A 515 27.30 -6.70 -4.63
C ILE A 515 26.90 -8.06 -4.05
N PRO A 516 27.63 -8.57 -3.02
CA PRO A 516 27.32 -9.85 -2.40
C PRO A 516 25.92 -9.86 -1.77
N LYS A 517 25.27 -11.01 -1.80
CA LYS A 517 23.96 -11.23 -1.16
C LYS A 517 23.96 -10.79 0.31
N GLY A 518 22.94 -10.06 0.72
CA GLY A 518 22.82 -9.46 2.05
C GLY A 518 23.54 -8.13 2.22
N SER A 519 24.31 -7.67 1.22
CA SER A 519 24.88 -6.32 1.21
C SER A 519 23.97 -5.38 0.42
N PHE A 520 23.75 -4.18 0.95
CA PHE A 520 22.87 -3.18 0.37
C PHE A 520 23.53 -1.80 0.42
N ILE A 521 23.11 -0.94 -0.49
CA ILE A 521 23.40 0.48 -0.47
C ILE A 521 22.14 1.19 -0.02
N VAL A 522 22.29 2.07 0.96
CA VAL A 522 21.20 2.91 1.48
C VAL A 522 21.52 4.35 1.15
N GLN A 523 20.60 5.01 0.46
CA GLN A 523 20.62 6.43 0.19
C GLN A 523 19.50 7.09 0.99
N LYS A 524 19.80 8.17 1.70
CA LYS A 524 18.82 9.01 2.39
C LYS A 524 18.95 10.43 1.91
N THR A 525 17.85 11.10 1.68
CA THR A 525 17.81 12.51 1.28
C THR A 525 18.57 13.38 2.28
N GLY A 526 19.50 14.20 1.79
CA GLY A 526 20.34 15.07 2.63
C GLY A 526 21.51 14.38 3.32
N CYS A 527 21.75 13.09 3.06
CA CYS A 527 22.84 12.31 3.66
C CYS A 527 23.73 11.68 2.60
N HIS A 528 24.98 11.41 2.96
CA HIS A 528 25.84 10.59 2.11
C HIS A 528 25.39 9.13 2.15
N PRO A 529 25.53 8.38 1.02
CA PRO A 529 25.11 6.99 0.94
C PRO A 529 25.91 6.11 1.93
N MET A 530 25.24 5.10 2.46
CA MET A 530 25.79 4.11 3.37
C MET A 530 25.83 2.75 2.70
N ARG A 531 26.96 2.04 2.83
CA ARG A 531 27.02 0.61 2.52
C ARG A 531 26.79 -0.18 3.79
N THR A 532 25.79 -1.05 3.77
CA THR A 532 25.43 -1.88 4.92
C THR A 532 25.36 -3.35 4.53
N ARG A 533 25.51 -4.22 5.50
CA ARG A 533 25.29 -5.65 5.35
C ARG A 533 24.20 -6.07 6.31
N LEU A 534 22.98 -6.23 5.80
CA LEU A 534 21.91 -6.86 6.55
C LEU A 534 22.20 -8.34 6.74
N ARG A 535 21.91 -8.84 7.92
CA ARG A 535 22.15 -10.25 8.25
C ARG A 535 20.92 -11.08 7.90
N LEU A 536 21.13 -12.37 7.69
CA LEU A 536 20.03 -13.31 7.56
C LEU A 536 19.18 -13.30 8.85
N PHE A 537 17.87 -13.42 8.76
CA PHE A 537 16.98 -13.37 9.93
C PHE A 537 17.40 -14.30 11.08
N LEU A 538 17.97 -15.49 10.78
CA LEU A 538 18.52 -16.41 11.78
C LEU A 538 19.71 -15.81 12.56
N GLU A 539 20.52 -14.97 11.93
CA GLU A 539 21.64 -14.30 12.60
C GLU A 539 21.17 -13.18 13.55
N TRP A 540 20.02 -12.59 13.28
CA TRP A 540 19.32 -11.66 14.17
C TRP A 540 18.70 -12.36 15.39
N GLY A 541 18.68 -13.70 15.40
CA GLY A 541 18.06 -14.51 16.44
C GLY A 541 16.55 -14.71 16.25
N ILE A 542 16.04 -14.40 15.05
CA ILE A 542 14.65 -14.62 14.69
C ILE A 542 14.48 -16.12 14.39
N THR A 543 13.55 -16.75 15.08
CA THR A 543 13.15 -18.15 14.88
C THR A 543 11.64 -18.19 14.70
N PHE A 544 11.20 -19.02 13.79
CA PHE A 544 9.78 -19.30 13.59
C PHE A 544 9.42 -20.56 14.41
N GLU A 545 8.25 -20.54 14.98
CA GLU A 545 7.75 -21.61 15.84
C GLU A 545 6.45 -22.14 15.25
N GLU A 546 5.36 -21.86 15.93
CA GLU A 546 4.02 -22.28 15.58
C GLU A 546 3.48 -21.44 14.41
N GLU A 547 3.00 -22.09 13.37
CA GLU A 547 2.41 -21.39 12.23
C GLU A 547 1.08 -20.75 12.61
N TYR A 548 0.89 -19.49 12.21
CA TYR A 548 -0.41 -18.87 12.30
C TYR A 548 -1.29 -19.36 11.14
N ARG A 549 -2.45 -19.85 11.48
CA ARG A 549 -3.45 -20.28 10.50
C ARG A 549 -4.81 -19.73 10.88
N VAL A 550 -5.49 -19.18 9.91
CA VAL A 550 -6.93 -18.97 10.01
C VAL A 550 -7.58 -20.35 9.81
N GLU A 551 -8.45 -20.73 10.73
CA GLU A 551 -9.18 -22.00 10.62
C GLU A 551 -10.04 -21.98 9.35
N GLU A 552 -10.13 -23.12 8.68
CA GLU A 552 -11.02 -23.26 7.54
C GLU A 552 -12.47 -23.11 8.00
N GLN A 553 -13.08 -22.07 7.53
CA GLN A 553 -14.50 -21.86 7.71
C GLN A 553 -15.20 -22.50 6.52
N ALA A 554 -16.14 -23.43 6.76
CA ALA A 554 -17.02 -23.89 5.70
C ALA A 554 -17.63 -22.66 4.99
N ALA A 555 -17.93 -22.76 3.70
CA ALA A 555 -18.49 -21.64 2.95
C ALA A 555 -19.65 -21.01 3.73
N ARG A 556 -19.44 -19.77 4.19
CA ARG A 556 -20.42 -19.04 4.99
C ARG A 556 -21.56 -18.60 4.10
N ARG A 557 -22.78 -18.74 4.58
CA ARG A 557 -23.94 -18.29 3.83
C ARG A 557 -23.98 -16.76 3.79
N VAL A 558 -24.01 -16.21 2.59
CA VAL A 558 -24.12 -14.77 2.36
C VAL A 558 -25.60 -14.38 2.29
N TYR A 559 -25.96 -13.30 2.97
CA TYR A 559 -27.30 -12.74 2.97
C TYR A 559 -27.29 -11.38 2.30
N TYR A 560 -28.16 -11.20 1.30
CA TYR A 560 -28.19 -9.98 0.50
C TYR A 560 -29.33 -9.06 0.94
N ALA A 561 -29.11 -7.77 0.74
CA ALA A 561 -30.18 -6.78 0.87
C ALA A 561 -31.18 -6.91 -0.28
N ASP A 562 -32.45 -6.68 0.04
CA ASP A 562 -33.56 -6.71 -0.90
C ASP A 562 -34.18 -5.31 -1.10
N GLN A 563 -34.48 -4.96 -2.34
CA GLN A 563 -35.11 -3.69 -2.73
C GLN A 563 -36.43 -3.46 -2.02
N ASN A 564 -37.25 -4.52 -1.88
CA ASN A 564 -38.57 -4.39 -1.25
C ASN A 564 -38.43 -4.15 0.26
N ALA A 565 -37.45 -4.82 0.91
CA ALA A 565 -37.13 -4.56 2.30
C ALA A 565 -36.66 -3.12 2.51
N LEU A 566 -35.80 -2.60 1.64
CA LEU A 566 -35.37 -1.20 1.65
C LEU A 566 -36.56 -0.25 1.49
N THR A 567 -37.43 -0.51 0.53
CA THR A 567 -38.61 0.32 0.29
C THR A 567 -39.56 0.32 1.48
N ARG A 568 -39.83 -0.85 2.08
CA ARG A 568 -40.66 -0.95 3.30
C ARG A 568 -40.06 -0.18 4.46
N ALA A 569 -38.74 -0.29 4.68
CA ALA A 569 -38.04 0.42 5.76
C ALA A 569 -38.12 1.95 5.58
N ILE A 570 -37.94 2.44 4.36
CA ILE A 570 -38.07 3.87 4.05
C ILE A 570 -39.49 4.37 4.30
N VAL A 571 -40.51 3.65 3.79
CA VAL A 571 -41.93 4.02 3.97
C VAL A 571 -42.34 3.95 5.44
N ARG A 572 -41.84 2.99 6.23
CA ARG A 572 -42.09 2.91 7.67
C ARG A 572 -41.53 4.15 8.39
N LYS A 573 -40.33 4.62 8.01
CA LYS A 573 -39.74 5.82 8.63
C LYS A 573 -40.34 7.14 8.12
N TYR A 574 -40.72 7.18 6.86
CA TYR A 574 -41.27 8.34 6.17
C TYR A 574 -42.60 7.98 5.50
N PRO A 575 -43.69 7.86 6.26
CA PRO A 575 -44.97 7.52 5.70
C PRO A 575 -45.44 8.59 4.72
N PRO A 576 -46.11 8.22 3.61
CA PRO A 576 -46.65 9.17 2.67
C PRO A 576 -47.62 10.10 3.40
N LYS A 577 -47.53 11.39 3.18
CA LYS A 577 -48.53 12.34 3.68
C LYS A 577 -49.86 11.99 3.01
N LEU A 578 -50.86 11.64 3.81
CA LEU A 578 -52.24 11.52 3.31
C LEU A 578 -52.63 12.83 2.63
N PRO A 579 -53.25 12.79 1.45
CA PRO A 579 -53.72 14.02 0.85
C PRO A 579 -54.69 14.68 1.81
N GLU A 580 -54.44 15.95 2.17
CA GLU A 580 -55.40 16.76 2.94
C GLU A 580 -56.73 16.68 2.22
N GLN A 581 -57.73 16.08 2.87
CA GLN A 581 -59.10 16.18 2.41
C GLN A 581 -59.44 17.67 2.37
N LYS A 582 -59.53 18.23 1.17
CA LYS A 582 -60.08 19.56 0.98
C LYS A 582 -61.47 19.52 1.56
N THR A 583 -61.65 20.01 2.77
CA THR A 583 -62.98 20.31 3.32
C THR A 583 -63.63 21.30 2.39
N THR A 584 -64.48 20.81 1.48
CA THR A 584 -65.38 21.64 0.72
C THR A 584 -66.33 22.29 1.73
N ARG A 585 -66.17 23.60 1.95
CA ARG A 585 -67.15 24.39 2.63
C ARG A 585 -68.47 24.21 1.90
N SER A 586 -69.41 23.56 2.55
CA SER A 586 -70.79 23.48 2.06
C SER A 586 -71.40 24.90 2.10
N VAL A 587 -71.66 25.43 0.93
CA VAL A 587 -72.59 26.57 0.80
C VAL A 587 -73.96 26.00 1.09
N LYS A 588 -74.59 26.52 2.14
CA LYS A 588 -76.02 26.25 2.42
C LYS A 588 -76.86 26.72 1.24
N GLY A 589 -77.42 25.75 0.54
CA GLY A 589 -78.56 25.94 -0.36
C GLY A 589 -79.62 24.92 0.03
N GLU A 590 -80.75 25.39 0.50
CA GLU A 590 -81.97 24.61 0.79
C GLU A 590 -82.53 23.94 -0.49
N GLY A 591 -82.83 22.65 -0.44
CA GLY A 591 -83.55 22.00 -1.50
C GLY A 591 -83.49 20.47 -1.51
N GLN A 592 -84.50 19.85 -0.90
CA GLN A 592 -85.10 18.58 -1.13
C GLN A 592 -84.30 17.27 -1.19
N LEU A 593 -84.70 16.39 -0.25
CA LEU A 593 -84.35 14.95 -0.16
C LEU A 593 -84.70 14.19 -1.43
N HIS A 594 -83.74 13.40 -1.92
CA HIS A 594 -84.04 12.13 -2.60
C HIS A 594 -82.98 11.10 -2.11
N ASP A 595 -83.54 9.99 -1.59
CA ASP A 595 -82.80 8.79 -1.14
C ASP A 595 -82.11 8.14 -2.33
N ALA A 596 -80.76 7.90 -2.17
CA ALA A 596 -80.02 6.96 -2.98
C ALA A 596 -79.13 6.10 -2.07
N PRO A 597 -78.97 4.81 -2.34
CA PRO A 597 -78.43 3.84 -1.40
C PRO A 597 -76.90 3.97 -1.22
N VAL A 598 -76.50 3.76 0.01
CA VAL A 598 -75.12 3.67 0.44
C VAL A 598 -74.49 2.44 -0.22
N GLN A 599 -73.54 2.66 -1.13
CA GLN A 599 -72.60 1.60 -1.54
C GLN A 599 -71.45 1.53 -0.51
N GLU A 600 -71.40 0.39 0.15
CA GLU A 600 -70.23 -0.01 0.99
C GLU A 600 -68.96 -0.04 0.12
N MET A 601 -67.98 0.74 0.53
CA MET A 601 -66.62 0.66 -0.01
C MET A 601 -65.95 -0.58 0.55
N VAL A 602 -65.77 -1.59 -0.27
CA VAL A 602 -64.97 -2.77 0.00
C VAL A 602 -63.53 -2.31 0.16
N VAL A 603 -63.00 -2.50 1.34
CA VAL A 603 -61.55 -2.44 1.64
C VAL A 603 -60.90 -3.57 0.86
N ALA A 604 -60.00 -3.25 -0.04
CA ALA A 604 -59.25 -4.26 -0.77
C ALA A 604 -58.29 -4.95 0.20
N GLU A 605 -58.68 -6.16 0.61
CA GLU A 605 -57.80 -7.10 1.29
C GLU A 605 -56.73 -7.63 0.33
N ASP A 606 -55.58 -7.93 0.93
CA ASP A 606 -54.39 -8.57 0.44
C ASP A 606 -54.50 -9.35 -0.87
N ILE A 607 -53.78 -8.91 -1.88
CA ILE A 607 -53.50 -9.71 -3.08
C ILE A 607 -52.31 -10.63 -2.75
N ASP A 608 -52.66 -11.90 -2.54
CA ASP A 608 -51.69 -13.00 -2.40
C ASP A 608 -51.03 -13.28 -3.76
N TYR A 609 -49.75 -12.90 -3.88
CA TYR A 609 -48.95 -13.01 -5.10
C TYR A 609 -48.39 -14.42 -5.36
N ASP A 610 -48.65 -15.41 -4.50
CA ASP A 610 -48.06 -16.76 -4.61
C ASP A 610 -48.85 -17.75 -5.49
N ARG A 611 -49.91 -17.30 -6.17
CA ARG A 611 -50.72 -18.16 -7.05
C ARG A 611 -50.85 -17.64 -8.48
N MET A 612 -49.75 -17.66 -9.25
CA MET A 612 -49.86 -17.63 -10.72
C MET A 612 -49.16 -18.85 -11.36
N PRO A 613 -49.85 -19.55 -12.27
CA PRO A 613 -49.29 -20.72 -12.93
C PRO A 613 -48.26 -20.33 -13.98
N HIS A 614 -47.07 -20.92 -13.89
CA HIS A 614 -46.02 -20.81 -14.89
C HIS A 614 -46.46 -21.43 -16.23
N LYS A 615 -46.79 -20.64 -17.24
CA LYS A 615 -46.81 -21.10 -18.62
C LYS A 615 -45.41 -20.98 -19.22
N ARG A 616 -44.77 -22.12 -19.40
CA ARG A 616 -43.60 -22.27 -20.25
C ARG A 616 -44.00 -22.22 -21.71
N THR A 617 -43.51 -21.26 -22.47
CA THR A 617 -43.48 -21.30 -23.93
C THR A 617 -42.05 -21.57 -24.39
N PRO A 618 -41.81 -22.56 -25.26
CA PRO A 618 -40.48 -22.81 -25.81
C PRO A 618 -40.21 -21.82 -26.96
N TYR A 619 -39.10 -21.09 -26.84
CA TYR A 619 -38.57 -20.32 -27.96
C TYR A 619 -37.78 -21.26 -28.87
N ASN A 620 -38.27 -21.44 -30.10
CA ASN A 620 -37.52 -22.01 -31.22
C ASN A 620 -36.63 -20.91 -31.80
N LEU A 621 -35.31 -21.09 -31.71
CA LEU A 621 -34.34 -20.33 -32.50
C LEU A 621 -34.12 -21.00 -33.86
N PRO A 622 -34.11 -20.29 -34.98
CA PRO A 622 -33.76 -20.85 -36.28
C PRO A 622 -32.25 -21.10 -36.36
N ARG A 623 -31.86 -22.29 -36.81
CA ARG A 623 -30.49 -22.63 -37.20
C ARG A 623 -30.11 -21.83 -38.45
N GLN A 624 -29.02 -21.05 -38.36
CA GLN A 624 -28.31 -20.60 -39.55
C GLN A 624 -27.29 -21.65 -39.94
N GLU A 625 -27.44 -22.18 -41.15
CA GLU A 625 -26.43 -22.96 -41.86
C GLU A 625 -25.22 -22.08 -42.15
N VAL A 626 -24.06 -22.57 -41.80
CA VAL A 626 -22.76 -22.00 -42.25
C VAL A 626 -22.28 -22.96 -43.34
N ASP A 627 -22.35 -22.55 -44.58
CA ASP A 627 -21.63 -23.12 -45.70
C ASP A 627 -20.30 -22.39 -45.91
N ARG A 628 -19.24 -23.21 -45.95
CA ARG A 628 -17.83 -23.02 -46.40
C ARG A 628 -16.90 -22.22 -45.53
#